data_593fd2c7d7965ec82976f9b576f3ea3f
#
_entry.id   593fd2c7d7965ec82976f9b576f3ea3f
#
_cell.length_a   1.000
_cell.length_b   1.000
_cell.length_c   1.000
_cell.angle_alpha   90.00
_cell.angle_beta   90.00
_cell.angle_gamma   90.00
#
_symmetry.space_group_name_H-M   'P 1'
#
loop_
_entity.id
_entity.type
_entity.pdbx_description
1 polymer ?
#
loop_
_entity_poly.entity_id
_entity_poly.type
_entity_poly.pdbx_seq_one_letter_code
_entity_poly.pdbx_strand_id
1 'polypeptide(L)'
;MLGISNLSELCQFKLHQVDLVSAGTLVFDLASVPAYSGQPYAIVNDNKPYFTDADLTAVSFETYSDLDSLGRCSVAYASVGKDLVPTEERGSIGQVKPSGWHTIKYDNVDGKYLYNRCHLIGYQLTAENANEKN
;
A
#
# COMPACT_ATOMS: atom_id res chain seq x y z
N MET A 1 24.95 11.39 -49.38
CA MET A 1 23.73 12.16 -49.02
C MET A 1 22.75 11.17 -48.42
N LEU A 2 22.81 10.99 -47.11
CA LEU A 2 21.90 10.12 -46.37
C LEU A 2 21.07 11.04 -45.48
N GLY A 3 19.77 11.06 -45.76
CA GLY A 3 18.80 11.90 -45.07
C GLY A 3 18.57 11.46 -43.66
N ILE A 4 18.63 12.42 -42.74
CA ILE A 4 18.24 12.29 -41.36
C ILE A 4 16.74 12.64 -41.31
N SER A 5 15.91 11.62 -41.22
CA SER A 5 14.51 11.79 -40.93
C SER A 5 14.13 10.96 -39.69
N ASN A 6 13.59 11.67 -38.71
CA ASN A 6 12.82 11.26 -37.56
C ASN A 6 13.52 11.28 -36.18
N LEU A 7 13.52 12.51 -35.65
CA LEU A 7 13.72 12.80 -34.23
C LEU A 7 12.40 12.75 -33.42
N SER A 8 11.39 11.96 -33.85
CA SER A 8 10.10 11.88 -33.19
C SER A 8 9.82 10.59 -32.42
N GLU A 9 10.82 9.73 -32.27
CA GLU A 9 10.63 8.46 -31.54
C GLU A 9 11.30 8.39 -30.17
N LEU A 10 11.81 9.49 -29.66
CA LEU A 10 12.35 9.51 -28.30
C LEU A 10 11.37 10.21 -27.36
N CYS A 11 10.77 9.41 -26.54
CA CYS A 11 10.00 9.70 -25.33
C CYS A 11 8.50 9.38 -25.38
N GLN A 12 8.17 8.18 -25.81
CA GLN A 12 6.96 7.56 -25.27
C GLN A 12 7.35 6.86 -23.96
N PHE A 13 7.42 7.60 -22.87
CA PHE A 13 7.19 7.04 -21.56
C PHE A 13 5.76 6.49 -21.58
N LYS A 14 5.63 5.18 -21.90
CA LYS A 14 4.46 4.43 -21.55
C LYS A 14 4.37 4.48 -20.03
N LEU A 15 3.56 5.38 -19.50
CA LEU A 15 2.99 5.21 -18.19
C LEU A 15 2.39 3.80 -18.20
N HIS A 16 3.03 2.86 -17.53
CA HIS A 16 2.40 1.61 -17.19
C HIS A 16 1.20 2.03 -16.35
N GLN A 17 0.05 1.98 -17.00
CA GLN A 17 -1.22 1.95 -16.33
C GLN A 17 -1.10 0.76 -15.38
N VAL A 18 -0.98 1.04 -14.09
CA VAL A 18 -1.08 0.02 -13.06
C VAL A 18 -2.45 -0.57 -13.32
N ASP A 19 -2.51 -1.80 -13.80
CA ASP A 19 -3.75 -2.55 -13.86
C ASP A 19 -4.21 -2.70 -12.42
N LEU A 20 -5.01 -1.72 -12.00
CA LEU A 20 -5.74 -1.77 -10.75
C LEU A 20 -6.61 -3.01 -10.85
N VAL A 21 -6.32 -3.97 -10.00
CA VAL A 21 -7.07 -5.20 -9.83
C VAL A 21 -8.56 -4.84 -9.91
N SER A 22 -9.28 -5.49 -10.80
CA SER A 22 -10.71 -5.31 -11.06
C SER A 22 -11.55 -5.80 -9.88
N ALA A 23 -11.47 -5.06 -8.80
CA ALA A 23 -12.43 -5.06 -7.72
C ALA A 23 -12.69 -3.58 -7.46
N GLY A 24 -13.92 -3.14 -7.54
CA GLY A 24 -14.45 -1.81 -7.49
C GLY A 24 -13.43 -0.68 -7.32
N THR A 25 -13.34 0.19 -8.27
CA THR A 25 -12.30 1.22 -8.34
C THR A 25 -12.41 2.16 -7.14
N LEU A 26 -11.55 1.98 -6.15
CA LEU A 26 -11.25 3.04 -5.17
C LEU A 26 -10.60 4.19 -5.93
N VAL A 27 -11.38 5.15 -6.38
CA VAL A 27 -10.85 6.34 -7.05
C VAL A 27 -10.62 7.42 -6.00
N PHE A 28 -9.47 7.34 -5.32
CA PHE A 28 -8.97 8.49 -4.60
C PHE A 28 -8.38 9.47 -5.60
N ASP A 29 -8.94 10.68 -5.65
CA ASP A 29 -8.37 11.77 -6.42
C ASP A 29 -7.55 12.67 -5.49
N LEU A 30 -6.24 12.71 -5.73
CA LEU A 30 -5.33 13.57 -4.97
C LEU A 30 -5.73 15.06 -5.06
N ALA A 31 -6.34 15.48 -6.17
CA ALA A 31 -6.83 16.85 -6.35
C ALA A 31 -8.02 17.17 -5.42
N SER A 32 -8.69 16.16 -4.86
CA SER A 32 -9.77 16.33 -3.87
C SER A 32 -9.27 16.71 -2.48
N VAL A 33 -7.97 16.58 -2.22
CA VAL A 33 -7.38 16.96 -0.93
C VAL A 33 -7.32 18.48 -0.82
N PRO A 34 -7.97 19.11 0.17
CA PRO A 34 -7.94 20.55 0.34
C PRO A 34 -6.52 21.08 0.56
N ALA A 35 -6.27 22.31 0.13
CA ALA A 35 -5.04 23.01 0.47
C ALA A 35 -4.89 23.12 2.00
N TYR A 36 -3.65 23.14 2.49
CA TYR A 36 -3.37 23.31 3.91
C TYR A 36 -3.98 24.60 4.44
N SER A 37 -4.75 24.49 5.52
CA SER A 37 -5.50 25.59 6.14
C SER A 37 -5.14 25.83 7.62
N GLY A 38 -3.98 25.37 8.08
CA GLY A 38 -3.51 25.50 9.45
C GLY A 38 -3.95 24.40 10.41
N GLN A 39 -4.75 23.42 9.94
CA GLN A 39 -5.15 22.25 10.73
C GLN A 39 -4.27 21.04 10.41
N PRO A 40 -3.97 20.17 11.38
CA PRO A 40 -3.15 18.96 11.16
C PRO A 40 -3.87 17.86 10.37
N TYR A 41 -5.11 18.08 9.94
CA TYR A 41 -5.93 17.14 9.16
C TYR A 41 -6.79 17.91 8.15
N ALA A 42 -7.26 17.18 7.15
CA ALA A 42 -8.30 17.65 6.23
C ALA A 42 -9.38 16.57 6.11
N ILE A 43 -10.64 17.02 5.99
CA ILE A 43 -11.76 16.13 5.72
C ILE A 43 -11.86 15.92 4.22
N VAL A 44 -11.86 14.66 3.78
CA VAL A 44 -12.03 14.26 2.40
C VAL A 44 -13.27 13.37 2.32
N ASN A 45 -14.11 13.59 1.30
CA ASN A 45 -15.34 12.85 1.06
C ASN A 45 -16.26 12.75 2.30
N ASP A 46 -16.43 13.83 3.04
CA ASP A 46 -17.21 13.89 4.30
C ASP A 46 -16.78 12.81 5.32
N ASN A 47 -15.51 12.48 5.31
CA ASN A 47 -14.92 11.42 6.16
C ASN A 47 -15.53 10.03 5.91
N LYS A 48 -15.95 9.75 4.68
CA LYS A 48 -16.47 8.44 4.25
C LYS A 48 -15.45 7.74 3.38
N PRO A 49 -15.16 6.46 3.59
CA PRO A 49 -14.34 5.68 2.69
C PRO A 49 -14.91 5.61 1.27
N TYR A 50 -14.04 5.50 0.27
CA TYR A 50 -14.42 5.35 -1.14
C TYR A 50 -14.65 3.87 -1.51
N PHE A 51 -15.36 3.10 -0.69
CA PHE A 51 -15.74 1.75 -1.04
C PHE A 51 -16.94 1.76 -1.99
N THR A 52 -16.90 0.87 -2.98
CA THR A 52 -18.06 0.59 -3.82
C THR A 52 -19.01 -0.39 -3.11
N ASP A 53 -20.24 -0.50 -3.58
CA ASP A 53 -21.18 -1.51 -3.05
C ASP A 53 -20.65 -2.93 -3.21
N ALA A 54 -19.82 -3.19 -4.24
CA ALA A 54 -19.19 -4.49 -4.45
C ALA A 54 -18.10 -4.79 -3.41
N ASP A 55 -17.45 -3.77 -2.85
CA ASP A 55 -16.45 -3.92 -1.78
C ASP A 55 -17.10 -4.19 -0.42
N LEU A 56 -18.34 -3.75 -0.25
CA LEU A 56 -19.13 -3.93 0.98
C LEU A 56 -19.81 -5.30 1.00
N THR A 57 -19.00 -6.34 0.89
CA THR A 57 -19.45 -7.74 0.87
C THR A 57 -19.42 -8.38 2.25
N ALA A 58 -20.33 -9.33 2.49
CA ALA A 58 -20.29 -10.19 3.68
C ALA A 58 -19.30 -11.37 3.53
N VAL A 59 -18.71 -11.55 2.35
CA VAL A 59 -17.68 -12.56 2.11
C VAL A 59 -16.32 -11.98 2.51
N SER A 60 -15.62 -12.72 3.37
CA SER A 60 -14.28 -12.32 3.81
C SER A 60 -13.27 -12.43 2.66
N PHE A 61 -12.40 -11.46 2.56
CA PHE A 61 -11.27 -11.49 1.63
C PHE A 61 -10.14 -10.58 2.13
N GLU A 62 -8.94 -10.81 1.63
CA GLU A 62 -7.82 -9.87 1.70
C GLU A 62 -7.12 -9.81 0.34
N THR A 63 -6.62 -8.63 0.02
CA THR A 63 -5.99 -8.38 -1.28
C THR A 63 -4.82 -7.44 -1.11
N TYR A 64 -3.73 -7.77 -1.80
CA TYR A 64 -2.49 -7.00 -1.84
C TYR A 64 -2.08 -6.79 -3.29
N SER A 65 -1.79 -5.54 -3.65
CA SER A 65 -1.22 -5.23 -4.96
C SER A 65 0.20 -5.81 -5.08
N ASP A 66 0.65 -6.01 -6.31
CA ASP A 66 2.06 -6.29 -6.57
C ASP A 66 2.92 -5.12 -6.11
N LEU A 67 4.16 -5.43 -5.74
CA LEU A 67 5.15 -4.40 -5.44
C LEU A 67 5.43 -3.57 -6.69
N ASP A 68 5.66 -2.28 -6.50
CA ASP A 68 6.06 -1.42 -7.61
C ASP A 68 7.50 -1.71 -8.09
N SER A 69 7.96 -1.00 -9.11
CA SER A 69 9.30 -1.18 -9.68
C SER A 69 10.45 -0.88 -8.70
N LEU A 70 10.17 -0.26 -7.57
CA LEU A 70 11.12 0.00 -6.48
C LEU A 70 10.93 -0.96 -5.29
N GLY A 71 10.08 -1.98 -5.43
CA GLY A 71 9.78 -2.95 -4.37
C GLY A 71 8.95 -2.36 -3.22
N ARG A 72 8.16 -1.31 -3.47
CA ARG A 72 7.30 -0.69 -2.44
C ARG A 72 5.91 -1.28 -2.49
N CYS A 73 5.31 -1.48 -1.31
CA CYS A 73 3.92 -1.86 -1.19
C CYS A 73 3.01 -0.76 -1.74
N SER A 74 1.84 -1.16 -2.25
CA SER A 74 0.81 -0.26 -2.73
C SER A 74 -0.50 -0.52 -1.99
N VAL A 75 -1.57 -0.88 -2.69
CA VAL A 75 -2.88 -1.08 -2.08
C VAL A 75 -2.93 -2.39 -1.30
N ALA A 76 -3.42 -2.33 -0.07
CA ALA A 76 -3.81 -3.49 0.74
C ALA A 76 -5.18 -3.20 1.32
N TYR A 77 -6.15 -4.10 1.11
CA TYR A 77 -7.46 -3.97 1.71
C TYR A 77 -8.13 -5.33 1.94
N ALA A 78 -9.07 -5.37 2.87
CA ALA A 78 -9.73 -6.60 3.26
C ALA A 78 -11.15 -6.33 3.75
N SER A 79 -12.03 -7.33 3.54
CA SER A 79 -13.26 -7.51 4.29
C SER A 79 -13.02 -8.57 5.34
N VAL A 80 -12.91 -8.17 6.60
CA VAL A 80 -12.44 -9.06 7.67
C VAL A 80 -13.60 -9.80 8.31
N GLY A 81 -13.62 -11.10 8.14
CA GLY A 81 -14.53 -12.00 8.84
C GLY A 81 -13.81 -12.86 9.90
N LYS A 82 -14.56 -13.63 10.65
CA LYS A 82 -14.00 -14.49 11.71
C LYS A 82 -13.08 -15.59 11.19
N ASP A 83 -13.23 -15.96 9.94
CA ASP A 83 -12.44 -16.96 9.24
C ASP A 83 -11.03 -16.49 8.89
N LEU A 84 -10.79 -15.16 8.84
CA LEU A 84 -9.47 -14.58 8.58
C LEU A 84 -8.67 -14.29 9.86
N VAL A 85 -9.33 -14.16 11.02
CA VAL A 85 -8.61 -13.85 12.26
C VAL A 85 -7.66 -14.99 12.66
N PRO A 86 -6.50 -14.66 13.23
CA PRO A 86 -5.50 -15.69 13.58
C PRO A 86 -6.02 -16.65 14.65
N THR A 87 -5.71 -17.93 14.46
CA THR A 87 -5.88 -18.99 15.45
C THR A 87 -4.56 -19.39 16.11
N GLU A 88 -3.45 -18.88 15.59
CA GLU A 88 -2.09 -19.16 16.02
C GLU A 88 -1.41 -17.89 16.54
N GLU A 89 -0.38 -18.05 17.34
CA GLU A 89 0.46 -16.92 17.76
C GLU A 89 1.24 -16.33 16.60
N ARG A 90 1.43 -15.01 16.64
CA ARG A 90 2.20 -14.30 15.63
C ARG A 90 3.64 -14.77 15.56
N GLY A 91 4.08 -15.18 14.38
CA GLY A 91 5.46 -15.53 14.10
C GLY A 91 6.38 -14.32 13.89
N SER A 92 7.68 -14.59 13.74
CA SER A 92 8.67 -13.57 13.38
C SER A 92 8.48 -13.10 11.95
N ILE A 93 8.66 -11.77 11.72
CA ILE A 93 8.65 -11.13 10.40
C ILE A 93 10.02 -10.58 10.00
N GLY A 94 11.07 -10.95 10.73
CA GLY A 94 12.42 -10.43 10.54
C GLY A 94 13.03 -10.65 9.16
N GLN A 95 12.57 -11.67 8.45
CA GLN A 95 12.99 -12.01 7.09
C GLN A 95 12.42 -11.08 6.02
N VAL A 96 11.27 -10.46 6.25
CA VAL A 96 10.67 -9.50 5.33
C VAL A 96 11.27 -8.12 5.57
N LYS A 97 11.89 -7.56 4.55
CA LYS A 97 12.53 -6.25 4.61
C LYS A 97 11.90 -5.34 3.56
N PRO A 98 11.13 -4.32 3.96
CA PRO A 98 10.59 -3.34 3.03
C PRO A 98 11.68 -2.66 2.21
N SER A 99 11.32 -2.19 1.03
CA SER A 99 12.22 -1.43 0.17
C SER A 99 12.82 -0.23 0.92
N GLY A 100 14.14 -0.05 0.81
CA GLY A 100 14.85 1.04 1.50
C GLY A 100 15.02 0.86 3.00
N TRP A 101 14.65 -0.31 3.57
CA TRP A 101 14.79 -0.53 5.00
C TRP A 101 16.24 -0.65 5.44
N HIS A 102 16.63 0.24 6.36
CA HIS A 102 17.92 0.21 7.04
C HIS A 102 17.70 0.14 8.55
N THR A 103 18.32 -0.83 9.21
CA THR A 103 18.25 -0.98 10.66
C THR A 103 19.47 -0.33 11.30
N ILE A 104 19.25 0.67 12.13
CA ILE A 104 20.29 1.35 12.91
C ILE A 104 19.91 1.24 14.39
N LYS A 105 20.90 1.00 15.23
CA LYS A 105 20.73 0.99 16.69
C LYS A 105 21.16 2.33 17.25
N TYR A 106 20.37 2.87 18.17
CA TYR A 106 20.63 4.11 18.88
C TYR A 106 20.76 3.85 20.37
N ASP A 107 21.81 4.34 21.01
CA ASP A 107 22.03 4.09 22.44
C ASP A 107 21.09 4.91 23.35
N ASN A 108 20.55 6.00 22.85
CA ASN A 108 19.60 6.87 23.53
C ASN A 108 18.11 6.51 23.32
N VAL A 109 17.83 5.38 22.65
CA VAL A 109 16.48 4.89 22.41
C VAL A 109 16.25 3.62 23.20
N ASP A 110 15.16 3.54 23.94
CA ASP A 110 14.75 2.34 24.66
C ASP A 110 14.53 1.19 23.65
N GLY A 111 15.09 0.00 23.92
CA GLY A 111 15.14 -1.10 22.97
C GLY A 111 16.08 -0.88 21.78
N LYS A 112 16.75 0.27 21.68
CA LYS A 112 17.73 0.66 20.66
C LYS A 112 17.21 0.86 19.23
N TYR A 113 15.97 0.55 18.92
CA TYR A 113 15.42 0.69 17.58
C TYR A 113 14.39 1.83 17.53
N LEU A 114 14.73 2.90 16.80
CA LEU A 114 13.82 4.03 16.59
C LEU A 114 12.71 3.69 15.58
N TYR A 115 13.03 2.88 14.57
CA TYR A 115 12.10 2.52 13.51
C TYR A 115 11.72 1.05 13.61
N ASN A 116 10.44 0.77 13.46
CA ASN A 116 9.90 -0.57 13.44
C ASN A 116 9.07 -0.77 12.17
N ARG A 117 9.09 -2.00 11.64
CA ARG A 117 8.23 -2.39 10.52
C ARG A 117 6.80 -2.57 11.01
N CYS A 118 5.88 -2.23 10.15
CA CYS A 118 4.46 -2.36 10.41
C CYS A 118 3.79 -3.03 9.21
N HIS A 119 2.83 -3.89 9.45
CA HIS A 119 1.95 -4.41 8.40
C HIS A 119 1.00 -3.29 7.92
N LEU A 120 0.58 -3.35 6.66
CA LEU A 120 -0.53 -2.54 6.14
C LEU A 120 -1.87 -3.02 6.72
N ILE A 121 -2.09 -4.36 6.71
CA ILE A 121 -3.20 -5.01 7.42
C ILE A 121 -2.61 -5.78 8.58
N GLY A 122 -3.03 -5.45 9.80
CA GLY A 122 -2.48 -6.04 11.03
C GLY A 122 -2.74 -7.54 11.11
N TYR A 123 -1.76 -8.31 11.60
CA TYR A 123 -1.85 -9.76 11.83
C TYR A 123 -3.14 -10.18 12.57
N GLN A 124 -3.59 -9.38 13.51
CA GLN A 124 -4.79 -9.65 14.31
C GLN A 124 -6.08 -9.68 13.48
N LEU A 125 -6.05 -9.15 12.26
CA LEU A 125 -7.21 -9.05 11.38
C LEU A 125 -7.31 -10.18 10.38
N THR A 126 -6.17 -10.58 9.78
CA THR A 126 -6.17 -11.51 8.65
C THR A 126 -5.20 -12.67 8.80
N ALA A 127 -4.53 -12.81 9.93
CA ALA A 127 -3.50 -13.83 10.18
C ALA A 127 -2.31 -13.80 9.20
N GLU A 128 -2.27 -12.83 8.27
CA GLU A 128 -1.15 -12.69 7.33
C GLU A 128 0.09 -12.20 8.06
N ASN A 129 1.12 -13.03 8.14
CA ASN A 129 2.27 -12.76 9.01
C ASN A 129 3.49 -12.21 8.26
N ALA A 130 3.99 -12.93 7.26
CA ALA A 130 5.29 -12.65 6.65
C ALA A 130 5.16 -12.44 5.13
N ASN A 131 4.29 -11.56 4.73
CA ASN A 131 4.02 -11.20 3.35
C ASN A 131 4.81 -9.93 2.99
N GLU A 132 5.58 -9.98 1.91
CA GLU A 132 6.34 -8.82 1.44
C GLU A 132 5.47 -7.68 0.88
N LYS A 133 4.21 -7.98 0.55
CA LYS A 133 3.23 -7.01 0.02
C LYS A 133 2.37 -6.39 1.13
N ASN A 134 2.56 -6.83 2.40
CA ASN A 134 1.77 -6.39 3.55
C ASN A 134 2.54 -5.45 4.50
#